data_83d282196d0b4c792abc4af5ffc54c3a
#
_entry.id   83d282196d0b4c792abc4af5ffc54c3a
#
_cell.length_a   1.000
_cell.length_b   1.000
_cell.length_c   1.000
_cell.angle_alpha   90.00
_cell.angle_beta   90.00
_cell.angle_gamma   90.00
#
_symmetry.space_group_name_H-M   'P 1'
#
loop_
_entity.id
_entity.type
_entity.pdbx_description
1 polymer ?
#
loop_
_entity_poly.entity_id
_entity_poly.type
_entity_poly.pdbx_seq_one_letter_code
_entity_poly.pdbx_strand_id
1 'polypeptide(L)'
;MDSIRADLESRLRRDWREPGLRVGRIEPIAEGHSGFTYWVDINRAGGERRYVLRLSPPGTRPAGAADVARQGRIMAALNARGLPVPAIPAVSEEPVIDGRPFVLMAAVAGDRIEAAGPRERPLEIAASVVEVLTRLHEVPVAETGIGDEEAMPLEGEMVRWAMLMGRAAPDLTGRATELGGLLAEGRPEPHEPTLVHGDYHLGNLLFRGHEVAAVLDWEIAQIGQPLLDLGCLCVMVARKRFGGGTAPGGSIEVEIGDFVRLYGADEEEMRWYLALSLYKYAAILGYNLMLHRKGRRPDPMYESEAMALTIGGMIDDGIEMLTNAGGF
;
A
#
# COMPACT_ATOMS: atom_id res chain seq x y z
N MET A 1 -3.82 7.74 26.24
CA MET A 1 -5.16 7.85 25.58
C MET A 1 -5.90 9.12 25.98
N ASP A 2 -5.87 9.55 27.24
CA ASP A 2 -6.57 10.78 27.68
C ASP A 2 -5.97 12.04 27.07
N SER A 3 -4.67 12.12 26.91
CA SER A 3 -3.99 13.21 26.18
C SER A 3 -4.49 13.30 24.73
N ILE A 4 -4.46 12.17 24.00
CA ILE A 4 -4.94 12.10 22.60
C ILE A 4 -6.39 12.59 22.49
N ARG A 5 -7.25 12.14 23.42
CA ARG A 5 -8.66 12.55 23.45
C ARG A 5 -8.82 14.05 23.66
N ALA A 6 -8.16 14.61 24.66
CA ALA A 6 -8.26 16.02 24.99
C ALA A 6 -7.76 16.91 23.85
N ASP A 7 -6.60 16.60 23.29
CA ASP A 7 -6.00 17.35 22.20
C ASP A 7 -6.86 17.28 20.94
N LEU A 8 -7.34 16.07 20.56
CA LEU A 8 -8.19 15.86 19.39
C LEU A 8 -9.52 16.61 19.55
N GLU A 9 -10.18 16.49 20.72
CA GLU A 9 -11.44 17.18 20.98
C GLU A 9 -11.26 18.70 20.90
N SER A 10 -10.22 19.25 21.52
CA SER A 10 -9.89 20.66 21.48
C SER A 10 -9.64 21.14 20.04
N ARG A 11 -8.85 20.37 19.27
CA ARG A 11 -8.55 20.67 17.88
C ARG A 11 -9.81 20.67 17.02
N LEU A 12 -10.62 19.62 17.08
CA LEU A 12 -11.81 19.47 16.24
C LEU A 12 -12.91 20.48 16.58
N ARG A 13 -13.11 20.82 17.85
CA ARG A 13 -14.04 21.88 18.25
C ARG A 13 -13.71 23.21 17.58
N ARG A 14 -12.45 23.55 17.52
CA ARG A 14 -11.97 24.78 16.88
C ARG A 14 -12.14 24.72 15.37
N ASP A 15 -11.62 23.65 14.74
CA ASP A 15 -11.57 23.55 13.28
C ASP A 15 -12.96 23.38 12.65
N TRP A 16 -13.84 22.65 13.32
CA TRP A 16 -15.22 22.42 12.84
C TRP A 16 -16.22 23.44 13.40
N ARG A 17 -15.76 24.36 14.29
CA ARG A 17 -16.61 25.35 14.95
C ARG A 17 -17.80 24.73 15.68
N GLU A 18 -17.61 23.60 16.31
CA GLU A 18 -18.62 22.83 17.06
C GLU A 18 -18.23 22.72 18.55
N PRO A 19 -18.56 23.69 19.40
CA PRO A 19 -18.19 23.69 20.85
C PRO A 19 -18.74 22.47 21.61
N GLY A 20 -19.86 21.91 21.13
CA GLY A 20 -20.50 20.75 21.72
C GLY A 20 -19.92 19.39 21.32
N LEU A 21 -18.98 19.38 20.37
CA LEU A 21 -18.32 18.14 19.92
C LEU A 21 -17.65 17.42 21.10
N ARG A 22 -17.77 16.09 21.13
CA ARG A 22 -17.09 15.23 22.09
C ARG A 22 -16.39 14.09 21.39
N VAL A 23 -15.14 13.82 21.78
CA VAL A 23 -14.43 12.60 21.40
C VAL A 23 -14.77 11.51 22.40
N GLY A 24 -15.43 10.47 21.92
CA GLY A 24 -15.89 9.33 22.70
C GLY A 24 -14.80 8.27 22.86
N ARG A 25 -15.08 7.07 22.37
CA ARG A 25 -14.19 5.91 22.45
C ARG A 25 -12.99 6.08 21.54
N ILE A 26 -11.80 5.71 22.02
CA ILE A 26 -10.58 5.61 21.23
C ILE A 26 -10.00 4.21 21.47
N GLU A 27 -9.86 3.42 20.40
CA GLU A 27 -9.37 2.06 20.46
C GLU A 27 -8.25 1.84 19.46
N PRO A 28 -7.13 1.22 19.85
CA PRO A 28 -6.08 0.89 18.90
C PRO A 28 -6.60 -0.11 17.86
N ILE A 29 -6.20 0.07 16.61
CA ILE A 29 -6.40 -0.92 15.56
C ILE A 29 -5.22 -1.89 15.63
N ALA A 30 -5.52 -3.16 15.93
CA ALA A 30 -4.50 -4.21 16.09
C ALA A 30 -3.89 -4.63 14.73
N GLU A 31 -4.60 -4.38 13.63
CA GLU A 31 -4.18 -4.72 12.28
C GLU A 31 -3.33 -3.57 11.70
N GLY A 32 -2.14 -3.89 11.25
CA GLY A 32 -1.22 -2.95 10.61
C GLY A 32 0.08 -2.73 11.37
N HIS A 33 1.17 -2.57 10.62
CA HIS A 33 2.54 -2.53 11.15
C HIS A 33 2.92 -1.17 11.77
N SER A 34 2.09 -0.14 11.63
CA SER A 34 2.41 1.24 12.04
C SER A 34 2.08 1.58 13.50
N GLY A 35 1.35 0.73 14.23
CA GLY A 35 1.16 0.79 15.70
C GLY A 35 0.46 2.04 16.28
N PHE A 36 0.20 3.08 15.47
CA PHE A 36 -0.35 4.35 15.95
C PHE A 36 -1.64 4.74 15.22
N THR A 37 -2.46 3.73 14.95
CA THR A 37 -3.76 3.87 14.28
C THR A 37 -4.88 3.47 15.24
N TYR A 38 -5.93 4.29 15.31
CA TYR A 38 -6.99 4.15 16.29
C TYR A 38 -8.37 4.33 15.66
N TRP A 39 -9.33 3.52 16.06
CA TRP A 39 -10.75 3.84 15.92
C TRP A 39 -11.10 4.96 16.87
N VAL A 40 -11.85 5.96 16.40
CA VAL A 40 -12.31 7.10 17.19
C VAL A 40 -13.79 7.35 16.92
N ASP A 41 -14.60 7.31 17.96
CA ASP A 41 -16.01 7.68 17.87
C ASP A 41 -16.14 9.17 18.25
N ILE A 42 -16.77 9.97 17.39
CA ILE A 42 -16.95 11.42 17.58
C ILE A 42 -18.44 11.74 17.58
N ASN A 43 -18.90 12.30 18.70
CA ASN A 43 -20.25 12.81 18.88
C ASN A 43 -20.29 14.28 18.49
N ARG A 44 -21.15 14.64 17.54
CA ARG A 44 -21.32 15.99 17.01
C ARG A 44 -22.80 16.29 16.69
N ALA A 45 -23.12 17.53 16.22
CA ALA A 45 -24.49 17.99 15.86
C ALA A 45 -25.09 17.13 14.76
N GLY A 46 -25.00 16.03 14.47
CA GLY A 46 -25.56 15.08 13.49
C GLY A 46 -25.51 13.65 13.97
N GLY A 47 -25.15 13.44 15.25
CA GLY A 47 -25.00 12.13 15.87
C GLY A 47 -23.54 11.65 15.97
N GLU A 48 -23.41 10.41 16.42
CA GLU A 48 -22.10 9.78 16.54
C GLU A 48 -21.63 9.25 15.19
N ARG A 49 -20.34 9.46 14.90
CA ARG A 49 -19.68 8.92 13.71
C ARG A 49 -18.33 8.34 14.08
N ARG A 50 -17.98 7.27 13.40
CA ARG A 50 -16.67 6.59 13.55
C ARG A 50 -15.67 7.11 12.54
N TYR A 51 -14.44 7.29 13.03
CA TYR A 51 -13.28 7.74 12.26
C TYR A 51 -12.07 6.84 12.54
N VAL A 52 -11.04 6.98 11.69
CA VAL A 52 -9.72 6.41 11.92
C VAL A 52 -8.74 7.56 12.15
N LEU A 53 -8.09 7.58 13.30
CA LEU A 53 -7.00 8.50 13.62
C LEU A 53 -5.67 7.77 13.43
N ARG A 54 -4.80 8.33 12.59
CA ARG A 54 -3.41 7.86 12.46
C ARG A 54 -2.46 8.97 12.92
N LEU A 55 -1.53 8.62 13.80
CA LEU A 55 -0.52 9.52 14.35
C LEU A 55 0.86 9.12 13.84
N SER A 56 1.72 10.09 13.58
CA SER A 56 3.14 9.79 13.33
C SER A 56 3.76 9.06 14.52
N PRO A 57 4.74 8.14 14.32
CA PRO A 57 5.47 7.53 15.42
C PRO A 57 6.14 8.58 16.32
N PRO A 58 6.17 8.38 17.65
CA PRO A 58 6.77 9.37 18.55
C PRO A 58 8.26 9.54 18.29
N GLY A 59 8.73 10.79 18.31
CA GLY A 59 10.14 11.11 18.17
C GLY A 59 10.74 10.92 16.77
N THR A 60 9.91 10.60 15.76
CA THR A 60 10.36 10.48 14.36
C THR A 60 10.14 11.78 13.59
N ARG A 61 11.05 12.08 12.65
CA ARG A 61 10.77 13.13 11.65
C ARG A 61 9.67 12.62 10.72
N PRO A 62 8.69 13.47 10.35
CA PRO A 62 7.72 13.13 9.31
C PRO A 62 8.47 12.96 7.97
N ALA A 63 8.66 11.71 7.56
CA ALA A 63 9.27 11.36 6.27
C ALA A 63 8.84 9.94 5.87
N GLY A 64 8.58 9.72 4.60
CA GLY A 64 8.14 8.43 4.09
C GLY A 64 6.89 7.92 4.81
N ALA A 65 6.89 6.67 5.25
CA ALA A 65 5.78 6.04 5.95
C ALA A 65 5.37 6.73 7.28
N ALA A 66 6.28 7.49 7.90
CA ALA A 66 5.99 8.26 9.12
C ALA A 66 5.29 9.61 8.86
N ASP A 67 5.23 10.06 7.62
CA ASP A 67 4.55 11.32 7.25
C ASP A 67 3.05 11.08 7.00
N VAL A 68 2.30 10.98 8.08
CA VAL A 68 0.85 10.77 8.01
C VAL A 68 0.10 11.97 7.43
N ALA A 69 0.64 13.18 7.56
CA ALA A 69 0.03 14.37 6.99
C ALA A 69 0.14 14.39 5.46
N ARG A 70 1.28 13.97 4.92
CA ARG A 70 1.46 13.76 3.48
C ARG A 70 0.45 12.75 2.92
N GLN A 71 0.26 11.62 3.60
CA GLN A 71 -0.77 10.64 3.24
C GLN A 71 -2.18 11.26 3.26
N GLY A 72 -2.46 12.10 4.25
CA GLY A 72 -3.72 12.86 4.34
C GLY A 72 -3.91 13.82 3.16
N ARG A 73 -2.88 14.53 2.71
CA ARG A 73 -2.94 15.42 1.53
C ARG A 73 -3.26 14.63 0.26
N ILE A 74 -2.59 13.50 0.02
CA ILE A 74 -2.86 12.62 -1.12
C ILE A 74 -4.33 12.19 -1.11
N MET A 75 -4.80 11.58 -0.02
CA MET A 75 -6.18 11.11 0.07
C MET A 75 -7.20 12.24 -0.07
N ALA A 76 -6.96 13.42 0.50
CA ALA A 76 -7.86 14.57 0.35
C ALA A 76 -7.96 15.02 -1.12
N ALA A 77 -6.85 15.10 -1.83
CA ALA A 77 -6.81 15.45 -3.24
C ALA A 77 -7.57 14.43 -4.10
N LEU A 78 -7.34 13.13 -3.88
CA LEU A 78 -8.00 12.05 -4.60
C LEU A 78 -9.50 11.97 -4.29
N ASN A 79 -9.91 12.17 -3.02
CA ASN A 79 -11.31 12.19 -2.64
C ASN A 79 -12.07 13.34 -3.30
N ALA A 80 -11.45 14.53 -3.40
CA ALA A 80 -12.03 15.67 -4.10
C ALA A 80 -12.29 15.40 -5.59
N ARG A 81 -11.60 14.44 -6.18
CA ARG A 81 -11.78 13.99 -7.56
C ARG A 81 -12.71 12.76 -7.69
N GLY A 82 -13.31 12.33 -6.60
CA GLY A 82 -14.24 11.21 -6.59
C GLY A 82 -13.58 9.83 -6.72
N LEU A 83 -12.28 9.71 -6.41
CA LEU A 83 -11.67 8.40 -6.27
C LEU A 83 -12.11 7.76 -4.94
N PRO A 84 -12.21 6.42 -4.90
CA PRO A 84 -12.59 5.71 -3.68
C PRO A 84 -11.41 5.68 -2.69
N VAL A 85 -11.30 6.74 -1.92
CA VAL A 85 -10.35 6.87 -0.80
C VAL A 85 -11.08 7.45 0.41
N PRO A 86 -10.63 7.21 1.65
CA PRO A 86 -11.24 7.82 2.83
C PRO A 86 -11.29 9.34 2.73
N ALA A 87 -12.41 9.96 3.06
CA ALA A 87 -12.47 11.40 3.24
C ALA A 87 -11.61 11.84 4.43
N ILE A 88 -10.97 12.99 4.33
CA ILE A 88 -10.03 13.52 5.32
C ILE A 88 -10.64 14.78 6.00
N PRO A 89 -11.41 14.60 7.07
CA PRO A 89 -12.02 15.72 7.77
C PRO A 89 -11.05 16.59 8.58
N ALA A 90 -9.87 16.05 8.94
CA ALA A 90 -8.83 16.83 9.61
C ALA A 90 -7.45 16.22 9.38
N VAL A 91 -6.44 17.07 9.20
CA VAL A 91 -5.04 16.71 9.07
C VAL A 91 -4.17 17.83 9.64
N SER A 92 -3.00 17.50 10.17
CA SER A 92 -2.02 18.50 10.61
C SER A 92 -0.60 17.94 10.51
N GLU A 93 0.28 18.73 9.93
CA GLU A 93 1.75 18.53 9.95
C GLU A 93 2.34 18.95 11.30
N GLU A 94 1.67 19.90 11.98
CA GLU A 94 2.08 20.32 13.31
C GLU A 94 1.83 19.23 14.35
N PRO A 95 2.70 19.09 15.35
CA PRO A 95 2.59 18.07 16.39
C PRO A 95 1.55 18.45 17.46
N VAL A 96 0.28 18.47 17.08
CA VAL A 96 -0.83 18.99 17.92
C VAL A 96 -1.62 17.91 18.66
N ILE A 97 -1.45 16.63 18.34
CA ILE A 97 -2.09 15.53 19.07
C ILE A 97 -1.02 14.70 19.77
N ASP A 98 -0.97 14.76 21.08
CA ASP A 98 0.05 14.08 21.90
C ASP A 98 1.49 14.36 21.39
N GLY A 99 1.73 15.63 20.97
CA GLY A 99 3.00 16.07 20.41
C GLY A 99 3.34 15.47 19.04
N ARG A 100 2.36 15.05 18.24
CA ARG A 100 2.55 14.36 16.96
C ARG A 100 1.67 14.92 15.85
N PRO A 101 2.15 14.93 14.58
CA PRO A 101 1.33 15.09 13.40
C PRO A 101 0.24 14.01 13.32
N PHE A 102 -0.88 14.33 12.68
CA PHE A 102 -1.98 13.39 12.55
C PHE A 102 -2.75 13.51 11.24
N VAL A 103 -3.44 12.44 10.89
CA VAL A 103 -4.54 12.43 9.92
C VAL A 103 -5.76 11.77 10.55
N LEU A 104 -6.93 12.40 10.39
CA LEU A 104 -8.23 11.85 10.73
C LEU A 104 -8.97 11.50 9.45
N MET A 105 -9.34 10.24 9.30
CA MET A 105 -10.00 9.68 8.13
C MET A 105 -11.43 9.28 8.49
N ALA A 106 -12.38 9.51 7.61
CA ALA A 106 -13.71 8.92 7.77
C ALA A 106 -13.61 7.39 7.66
N ALA A 107 -14.31 6.67 8.54
CA ALA A 107 -14.44 5.23 8.40
C ALA A 107 -15.23 4.90 7.13
N VAL A 108 -14.68 4.05 6.29
CA VAL A 108 -15.35 3.57 5.06
C VAL A 108 -16.03 2.24 5.35
N ALA A 109 -17.30 2.15 4.98
CA ALA A 109 -18.02 0.88 5.02
C ALA A 109 -17.58 0.01 3.84
N GLY A 110 -17.05 -1.16 4.13
CA GLY A 110 -16.58 -2.13 3.16
C GLY A 110 -15.81 -3.24 3.86
N ASP A 111 -15.66 -4.35 3.17
CA ASP A 111 -15.01 -5.53 3.69
C ASP A 111 -13.68 -5.78 2.95
N ARG A 112 -12.74 -6.42 3.61
CA ARG A 112 -11.56 -6.94 2.92
C ARG A 112 -11.97 -8.06 1.98
N ILE A 113 -11.16 -8.33 0.97
CA ILE A 113 -11.48 -9.32 -0.07
C ILE A 113 -11.77 -10.72 0.51
N GLU A 114 -11.15 -11.08 1.63
CA GLU A 114 -11.36 -12.36 2.31
C GLU A 114 -12.79 -12.49 2.89
N ALA A 115 -13.39 -11.38 3.29
CA ALA A 115 -14.71 -11.29 3.90
C ALA A 115 -15.79 -10.76 2.96
N ALA A 116 -15.44 -10.25 1.78
CA ALA A 116 -16.34 -9.55 0.86
C ALA A 116 -17.39 -10.46 0.16
N GLY A 117 -17.64 -11.67 0.67
CA GLY A 117 -18.68 -12.56 0.15
C GLY A 117 -18.26 -13.42 -1.05
N PRO A 118 -19.22 -14.02 -1.78
CA PRO A 118 -18.91 -15.02 -2.78
C PRO A 118 -18.02 -14.46 -3.88
N ARG A 119 -16.86 -15.08 -4.05
CA ARG A 119 -15.90 -14.82 -5.11
C ARG A 119 -16.38 -15.37 -6.46
N GLU A 120 -17.68 -15.32 -6.68
CA GLU A 120 -18.33 -15.95 -7.84
C GLU A 120 -18.07 -15.19 -9.14
N ARG A 121 -17.55 -13.94 -9.04
CA ARG A 121 -17.31 -13.08 -10.19
C ARG A 121 -15.93 -12.42 -10.11
N PRO A 122 -14.85 -13.21 -10.17
CA PRO A 122 -13.51 -12.70 -9.98
C PRO A 122 -13.11 -11.66 -11.04
N LEU A 123 -13.61 -11.80 -12.28
CA LEU A 123 -13.35 -10.84 -13.34
C LEU A 123 -14.04 -9.48 -13.11
N GLU A 124 -15.21 -9.43 -12.47
CA GLU A 124 -15.86 -8.16 -12.11
C GLU A 124 -15.06 -7.42 -11.03
N ILE A 125 -14.54 -8.16 -10.04
CA ILE A 125 -13.64 -7.60 -9.03
C ILE A 125 -12.37 -7.09 -9.69
N ALA A 126 -11.75 -7.88 -10.57
CA ALA A 126 -10.54 -7.47 -11.30
C ALA A 126 -10.78 -6.20 -12.13
N ALA A 127 -11.92 -6.13 -12.83
CA ALA A 127 -12.29 -4.96 -13.61
C ALA A 127 -12.45 -3.71 -12.72
N SER A 128 -13.15 -3.82 -11.58
CA SER A 128 -13.28 -2.70 -10.63
C SER A 128 -11.94 -2.25 -10.06
N VAL A 129 -11.05 -3.19 -9.72
CA VAL A 129 -9.71 -2.90 -9.18
C VAL A 129 -8.87 -2.16 -10.22
N VAL A 130 -8.88 -2.62 -11.47
CA VAL A 130 -8.10 -2.01 -12.56
C VAL A 130 -8.71 -0.66 -12.97
N GLU A 131 -10.04 -0.52 -12.99
CA GLU A 131 -10.69 0.76 -13.27
C GLU A 131 -10.25 1.84 -12.27
N VAL A 132 -10.25 1.51 -10.97
CA VAL A 132 -9.78 2.45 -9.93
C VAL A 132 -8.31 2.78 -10.11
N LEU A 133 -7.46 1.81 -10.46
CA LEU A 133 -6.04 2.03 -10.73
C LEU A 133 -5.83 2.95 -11.94
N THR A 134 -6.54 2.71 -13.04
CA THR A 134 -6.46 3.55 -14.24
C THR A 134 -6.86 5.00 -13.92
N ARG A 135 -7.99 5.19 -13.23
CA ARG A 135 -8.44 6.51 -12.79
C ARG A 135 -7.45 7.19 -11.84
N LEU A 136 -6.75 6.44 -11.00
CA LEU A 136 -5.69 6.95 -10.15
C LEU A 136 -4.53 7.51 -10.98
N HIS A 137 -4.07 6.77 -11.97
CA HIS A 137 -2.96 7.17 -12.83
C HIS A 137 -3.33 8.30 -13.81
N GLU A 138 -4.61 8.54 -14.06
CA GLU A 138 -5.12 9.66 -14.87
C GLU A 138 -5.18 10.98 -14.07
N VAL A 139 -4.99 10.96 -12.75
CA VAL A 139 -4.97 12.20 -11.96
C VAL A 139 -3.75 13.03 -12.35
N PRO A 140 -3.93 14.30 -12.80
CA PRO A 140 -2.81 15.17 -13.09
C PRO A 140 -1.87 15.29 -11.89
N VAL A 141 -0.56 15.13 -12.10
CA VAL A 141 0.43 15.13 -11.02
C VAL A 141 0.29 16.36 -10.10
N ALA A 142 0.09 17.53 -10.67
CA ALA A 142 -0.12 18.78 -9.90
C ALA A 142 -1.33 18.76 -8.96
N GLU A 143 -2.26 17.80 -9.14
CA GLU A 143 -3.51 17.70 -8.37
C GLU A 143 -3.53 16.50 -7.41
N THR A 144 -2.39 15.85 -7.21
CA THR A 144 -2.25 14.65 -6.36
C THR A 144 -2.01 14.94 -4.88
N GLY A 145 -1.81 16.23 -4.53
CA GLY A 145 -1.42 16.65 -3.17
C GLY A 145 0.08 16.52 -2.87
N ILE A 146 0.87 15.96 -3.81
CA ILE A 146 2.33 15.83 -3.77
C ILE A 146 2.96 16.16 -5.13
N GLY A 147 2.29 16.95 -5.95
CA GLY A 147 2.74 17.26 -7.32
C GLY A 147 4.00 18.12 -7.41
N ASP A 148 4.49 18.65 -6.30
CA ASP A 148 5.76 19.36 -6.16
C ASP A 148 6.94 18.46 -5.81
N GLU A 149 6.71 17.16 -5.57
CA GLU A 149 7.76 16.19 -5.32
C GLU A 149 8.41 15.71 -6.63
N GLU A 150 9.72 15.45 -6.56
CA GLU A 150 10.43 14.87 -7.71
C GLU A 150 9.90 13.46 -8.02
N ALA A 151 9.73 13.19 -9.31
CA ALA A 151 9.37 11.86 -9.76
C ALA A 151 10.50 10.85 -9.50
N MET A 152 10.16 9.72 -8.91
CA MET A 152 11.10 8.61 -8.71
C MET A 152 11.38 7.92 -10.06
N PRO A 153 12.61 7.97 -10.58
CA PRO A 153 12.96 7.25 -11.80
C PRO A 153 13.04 5.74 -11.55
N LEU A 154 12.88 4.92 -12.58
CA LEU A 154 13.01 3.46 -12.49
C LEU A 154 14.33 3.01 -11.87
N GLU A 155 15.43 3.68 -12.20
CA GLU A 155 16.72 3.40 -11.58
C GLU A 155 16.70 3.63 -10.06
N GLY A 156 16.05 4.70 -9.61
CA GLY A 156 15.85 5.00 -8.19
C GLY A 156 15.05 3.91 -7.47
N GLU A 157 13.98 3.40 -8.12
CA GLU A 157 13.24 2.24 -7.60
C GLU A 157 14.11 0.99 -7.45
N MET A 158 14.88 0.65 -8.48
CA MET A 158 15.79 -0.50 -8.46
C MET A 158 16.82 -0.36 -7.33
N VAL A 159 17.46 0.81 -7.20
CA VAL A 159 18.44 1.09 -6.14
C VAL A 159 17.79 0.98 -4.76
N ARG A 160 16.61 1.54 -4.58
CA ARG A 160 15.85 1.47 -3.31
C ARG A 160 15.65 0.03 -2.85
N TRP A 161 15.17 -0.83 -3.75
CA TRP A 161 14.89 -2.23 -3.40
C TRP A 161 16.16 -3.08 -3.30
N ALA A 162 17.20 -2.80 -4.09
CA ALA A 162 18.50 -3.43 -3.95
C ALA A 162 19.16 -3.11 -2.60
N MET A 163 19.05 -1.88 -2.12
CA MET A 163 19.52 -1.50 -0.79
C MET A 163 18.79 -2.24 0.33
N LEU A 164 17.48 -2.47 0.19
CA LEU A 164 16.69 -3.23 1.16
C LEU A 164 17.06 -4.72 1.08
N MET A 165 17.18 -5.27 -0.13
CA MET A 165 17.60 -6.65 -0.39
C MET A 165 18.95 -6.95 0.26
N GLY A 166 19.90 -6.03 0.17
CA GLY A 166 21.22 -6.17 0.81
C GLY A 166 21.19 -6.19 2.35
N ARG A 167 20.04 -5.86 2.96
CA ARG A 167 19.81 -5.98 4.41
C ARG A 167 19.11 -7.28 4.81
N ALA A 168 18.56 -8.02 3.85
CA ALA A 168 17.98 -9.33 4.10
C ALA A 168 19.06 -10.36 4.45
N ALA A 169 18.65 -11.52 4.97
CA ALA A 169 19.61 -12.58 5.28
C ALA A 169 20.17 -13.20 3.98
N PRO A 170 21.50 -13.35 3.84
CA PRO A 170 22.13 -13.84 2.60
C PRO A 170 21.66 -15.22 2.16
N ASP A 171 21.26 -16.09 3.08
CA ASP A 171 20.72 -17.42 2.81
C ASP A 171 19.35 -17.38 2.08
N LEU A 172 18.66 -16.25 2.13
CA LEU A 172 17.35 -16.05 1.49
C LEU A 172 17.45 -15.41 0.09
N THR A 173 18.56 -14.77 -0.20
CA THR A 173 18.69 -13.85 -1.34
C THR A 173 19.75 -14.30 -2.35
N GLY A 174 20.07 -15.61 -2.40
CA GLY A 174 21.21 -16.16 -3.16
C GLY A 174 21.29 -15.70 -4.62
N ARG A 175 20.14 -15.67 -5.34
CA ARG A 175 20.10 -15.23 -6.75
C ARG A 175 19.61 -13.79 -6.96
N ALA A 176 19.42 -13.01 -5.90
CA ALA A 176 18.92 -11.65 -6.01
C ALA A 176 19.84 -10.72 -6.82
N THR A 177 21.17 -10.96 -6.77
CA THR A 177 22.14 -10.21 -7.58
C THR A 177 21.95 -10.48 -9.09
N GLU A 178 21.65 -11.72 -9.47
CA GLU A 178 21.36 -12.10 -10.85
C GLU A 178 20.08 -11.38 -11.33
N LEU A 179 18.99 -11.47 -10.57
CA LEU A 179 17.76 -10.78 -10.91
C LEU A 179 17.97 -9.26 -11.02
N GLY A 180 18.71 -8.66 -10.09
CA GLY A 180 19.04 -7.23 -10.13
C GLY A 180 19.82 -6.85 -11.39
N GLY A 181 20.75 -7.70 -11.86
CA GLY A 181 21.48 -7.52 -13.11
C GLY A 181 20.55 -7.55 -14.33
N LEU A 182 19.69 -8.58 -14.41
CA LEU A 182 18.71 -8.71 -15.51
C LEU A 182 17.73 -7.53 -15.57
N LEU A 183 17.27 -7.06 -14.41
CA LEU A 183 16.44 -5.85 -14.33
C LEU A 183 17.17 -4.60 -14.84
N ALA A 184 18.46 -4.47 -14.53
CA ALA A 184 19.25 -3.32 -14.98
C ALA A 184 19.48 -3.34 -16.50
N GLU A 185 19.76 -4.52 -17.06
CA GLU A 185 20.01 -4.72 -18.50
C GLU A 185 18.74 -4.55 -19.33
N GLY A 186 17.60 -5.09 -18.85
CA GLY A 186 16.32 -5.08 -19.57
C GLY A 186 15.40 -3.93 -19.23
N ARG A 187 15.89 -2.85 -18.59
CA ARG A 187 15.06 -1.72 -18.17
C ARG A 187 14.33 -1.07 -19.34
N PRO A 188 12.97 -0.97 -19.28
CA PRO A 188 12.19 -0.33 -20.34
C PRO A 188 12.39 1.20 -20.36
N GLU A 189 11.96 1.83 -21.45
CA GLU A 189 11.85 3.28 -21.52
C GLU A 189 10.80 3.77 -20.50
N PRO A 190 11.04 4.90 -19.83
CA PRO A 190 10.11 5.37 -18.82
C PRO A 190 8.84 5.96 -19.44
N HIS A 191 7.69 5.70 -18.83
CA HIS A 191 6.44 6.39 -19.08
C HIS A 191 6.42 7.80 -18.46
N GLU A 192 5.44 8.62 -18.85
CA GLU A 192 5.13 9.85 -18.13
C GLU A 192 4.80 9.52 -16.66
N PRO A 193 5.45 10.18 -15.69
CA PRO A 193 5.21 9.89 -14.29
C PRO A 193 3.79 10.23 -13.86
N THR A 194 3.22 9.39 -13.01
CA THR A 194 1.89 9.58 -12.40
C THR A 194 1.98 9.45 -10.88
N LEU A 195 0.87 9.66 -10.18
CA LEU A 195 0.77 9.23 -8.79
C LEU A 195 0.74 7.70 -8.73
N VAL A 196 1.72 7.11 -8.08
CA VAL A 196 1.83 5.68 -7.82
C VAL A 196 1.52 5.43 -6.36
N HIS A 197 0.64 4.47 -6.07
CA HIS A 197 0.34 4.02 -4.71
C HIS A 197 1.57 3.35 -4.06
N GLY A 198 2.31 2.62 -4.87
CA GLY A 198 3.52 1.91 -4.47
C GLY A 198 3.28 0.56 -3.82
N ASP A 199 2.08 0.27 -3.33
CA ASP A 199 1.67 -1.02 -2.73
C ASP A 199 0.23 -1.36 -3.10
N TYR A 200 -0.14 -1.18 -4.38
CA TYR A 200 -1.49 -1.40 -4.86
C TYR A 200 -1.78 -2.89 -5.00
N HIS A 201 -2.49 -3.44 -4.04
CA HIS A 201 -2.91 -4.86 -4.04
C HIS A 201 -4.22 -5.06 -3.27
N LEU A 202 -4.87 -6.21 -3.48
CA LEU A 202 -6.20 -6.51 -2.92
C LEU A 202 -6.29 -6.33 -1.39
N GLY A 203 -5.20 -6.59 -0.67
CA GLY A 203 -5.13 -6.42 0.78
C GLY A 203 -5.21 -4.96 1.25
N ASN A 204 -4.91 -3.99 0.37
CA ASN A 204 -5.02 -2.56 0.64
C ASN A 204 -6.33 -1.97 0.11
N LEU A 205 -7.27 -2.80 -0.34
CA LEU A 205 -8.57 -2.38 -0.84
C LEU A 205 -9.70 -2.84 0.09
N LEU A 206 -10.72 -2.00 0.23
CA LEU A 206 -12.02 -2.39 0.78
C LEU A 206 -13.02 -2.53 -0.35
N PHE A 207 -13.93 -3.47 -0.20
CA PHE A 207 -14.94 -3.80 -1.19
C PHE A 207 -16.35 -3.64 -0.64
N ARG A 208 -17.27 -3.26 -1.53
CA ARG A 208 -18.70 -3.34 -1.31
C ARG A 208 -19.29 -4.17 -2.46
N GLY A 209 -19.57 -5.43 -2.18
CA GLY A 209 -19.84 -6.41 -3.24
C GLY A 209 -18.59 -6.61 -4.11
N HIS A 210 -18.69 -6.33 -5.40
CA HIS A 210 -17.58 -6.46 -6.36
C HIS A 210 -16.83 -5.14 -6.63
N GLU A 211 -17.32 -4.04 -6.06
CA GLU A 211 -16.75 -2.71 -6.30
C GLU A 211 -15.75 -2.31 -5.23
N VAL A 212 -14.66 -1.64 -5.63
CA VAL A 212 -13.71 -1.04 -4.71
C VAL A 212 -14.38 0.14 -3.99
N ALA A 213 -14.53 0.00 -2.67
CA ALA A 213 -15.09 1.03 -1.79
C ALA A 213 -14.04 2.00 -1.26
N ALA A 214 -12.81 1.53 -1.06
CA ALA A 214 -11.68 2.39 -0.68
C ALA A 214 -10.32 1.78 -1.02
N VAL A 215 -9.37 2.65 -1.39
CA VAL A 215 -7.93 2.36 -1.46
C VAL A 215 -7.31 2.91 -0.17
N LEU A 216 -6.58 2.06 0.55
CA LEU A 216 -5.97 2.33 1.84
C LEU A 216 -4.44 2.26 1.75
N ASP A 217 -3.78 2.75 2.79
CA ASP A 217 -2.32 2.61 3.03
C ASP A 217 -1.41 3.28 2.01
N TRP A 218 -1.48 4.61 2.00
CA TRP A 218 -0.74 5.51 1.10
C TRP A 218 0.69 5.84 1.58
N GLU A 219 1.27 5.02 2.45
CA GLU A 219 2.52 5.35 3.15
C GLU A 219 3.76 5.38 2.26
N ILE A 220 3.76 4.63 1.15
CA ILE A 220 4.86 4.60 0.17
C ILE A 220 4.46 5.16 -1.20
N ALA A 221 3.34 5.87 -1.26
CA ALA A 221 2.92 6.55 -2.48
C ALA A 221 3.95 7.60 -2.93
N GLN A 222 4.09 7.79 -4.24
CA GLN A 222 5.09 8.68 -4.84
C GLN A 222 4.67 9.10 -6.26
N ILE A 223 5.33 10.09 -6.81
CA ILE A 223 5.27 10.34 -8.25
C ILE A 223 6.26 9.39 -8.91
N GLY A 224 5.83 8.59 -9.88
CA GLY A 224 6.66 7.55 -10.48
C GLY A 224 6.00 6.86 -11.67
N GLN A 225 6.47 5.66 -12.00
CA GLN A 225 6.03 4.91 -13.16
C GLN A 225 4.75 4.12 -12.90
N PRO A 226 3.68 4.30 -13.69
CA PRO A 226 2.35 3.73 -13.41
C PRO A 226 2.34 2.21 -13.33
N LEU A 227 3.10 1.52 -14.18
CA LEU A 227 3.11 0.05 -14.23
C LEU A 227 3.71 -0.61 -12.97
N LEU A 228 4.34 0.16 -12.07
CA LEU A 228 4.76 -0.34 -10.74
C LEU A 228 3.56 -0.83 -9.91
N ASP A 229 2.44 -0.12 -9.95
CA ASP A 229 1.24 -0.53 -9.21
C ASP A 229 0.57 -1.75 -9.83
N LEU A 230 0.51 -1.82 -11.15
CA LEU A 230 0.01 -3.00 -11.84
C LEU A 230 0.89 -4.22 -11.54
N GLY A 231 2.21 -4.03 -11.48
CA GLY A 231 3.15 -5.07 -11.05
C GLY A 231 2.88 -5.55 -9.62
N CYS A 232 2.64 -4.64 -8.68
CA CYS A 232 2.27 -4.98 -7.31
C CYS A 232 0.97 -5.81 -7.24
N LEU A 233 -0.03 -5.43 -8.03
CA LEU A 233 -1.31 -6.16 -8.11
C LEU A 233 -1.10 -7.58 -8.67
N CYS A 234 -0.30 -7.73 -9.71
CA CYS A 234 0.00 -9.02 -10.34
C CYS A 234 0.79 -9.97 -9.43
N VAL A 235 1.69 -9.47 -8.57
CA VAL A 235 2.43 -10.30 -7.61
C VAL A 235 1.49 -11.11 -6.72
N MET A 236 0.34 -10.57 -6.34
CA MET A 236 -0.62 -11.27 -5.48
C MET A 236 -1.19 -12.53 -6.15
N VAL A 237 -1.31 -12.54 -7.48
CA VAL A 237 -1.68 -13.73 -8.26
C VAL A 237 -0.51 -14.67 -8.41
N ALA A 238 0.67 -14.16 -8.77
CA ALA A 238 1.89 -14.96 -8.92
C ALA A 238 2.25 -15.73 -7.63
N ARG A 239 2.03 -15.14 -6.45
CA ARG A 239 2.32 -15.78 -5.14
C ARG A 239 1.63 -17.11 -4.91
N LYS A 240 0.53 -17.43 -5.59
CA LYS A 240 -0.12 -18.75 -5.55
C LYS A 240 0.82 -19.87 -5.99
N ARG A 241 1.81 -19.56 -6.84
CA ARG A 241 2.77 -20.52 -7.38
C ARG A 241 3.80 -20.99 -6.33
N PHE A 242 4.05 -20.20 -5.28
CA PHE A 242 5.11 -20.46 -4.31
C PHE A 242 4.70 -21.31 -3.10
N GLY A 243 3.53 -21.96 -3.15
CA GLY A 243 3.09 -22.88 -2.07
C GLY A 243 2.78 -22.18 -0.74
N GLY A 244 2.83 -20.87 -0.70
CA GLY A 244 2.35 -20.08 0.43
C GLY A 244 0.84 -20.20 0.51
N GLY A 245 0.34 -21.02 1.44
CA GLY A 245 -1.08 -21.02 1.78
C GLY A 245 -1.60 -19.60 1.93
N THR A 246 -2.90 -19.42 2.05
CA THR A 246 -3.62 -18.14 2.11
C THR A 246 -2.78 -16.98 2.67
N ALA A 247 -2.02 -16.31 1.79
CA ALA A 247 -1.23 -15.15 2.19
C ALA A 247 -2.19 -14.06 2.68
N PRO A 248 -1.82 -13.32 3.75
CA PRO A 248 -2.54 -12.11 4.12
C PRO A 248 -2.63 -11.20 2.87
N GLY A 249 -3.82 -10.72 2.54
CA GLY A 249 -4.03 -9.86 1.39
C GLY A 249 -4.95 -10.40 0.33
N GLY A 250 -5.52 -11.59 0.56
CA GLY A 250 -6.55 -12.17 -0.30
C GLY A 250 -6.10 -12.46 -1.73
N SER A 251 -6.81 -13.32 -2.39
CA SER A 251 -6.63 -13.56 -3.83
C SER A 251 -7.97 -13.84 -4.48
N ILE A 252 -8.10 -13.43 -5.71
CA ILE A 252 -9.21 -13.80 -6.60
C ILE A 252 -8.70 -14.79 -7.65
N GLU A 253 -9.62 -15.54 -8.27
CA GLU A 253 -9.28 -16.50 -9.31
C GLU A 253 -9.29 -15.82 -10.68
N VAL A 254 -8.19 -15.12 -10.98
CA VAL A 254 -7.92 -14.49 -12.27
C VAL A 254 -6.46 -14.77 -12.64
N GLU A 255 -6.16 -14.67 -13.91
CA GLU A 255 -4.80 -14.76 -14.42
C GLU A 255 -4.14 -13.37 -14.48
N ILE A 256 -2.80 -13.34 -14.46
CA ILE A 256 -2.04 -12.09 -14.58
C ILE A 256 -2.42 -11.36 -15.87
N GLY A 257 -2.55 -12.09 -16.99
CA GLY A 257 -2.95 -11.56 -18.28
C GLY A 257 -4.34 -10.89 -18.27
N ASP A 258 -5.24 -11.23 -17.34
CA ASP A 258 -6.52 -10.54 -17.20
C ASP A 258 -6.32 -9.11 -16.69
N PHE A 259 -5.49 -8.91 -15.67
CA PHE A 259 -5.16 -7.57 -15.17
C PHE A 259 -4.43 -6.73 -16.22
N VAL A 260 -3.45 -7.33 -16.91
CA VAL A 260 -2.67 -6.65 -17.95
C VAL A 260 -3.58 -6.18 -19.08
N ARG A 261 -4.47 -7.06 -19.55
CA ARG A 261 -5.45 -6.74 -20.62
C ARG A 261 -6.46 -5.69 -20.18
N LEU A 262 -7.00 -5.77 -18.97
CA LEU A 262 -7.95 -4.80 -18.42
C LEU A 262 -7.33 -3.42 -18.29
N TYR A 263 -6.06 -3.34 -17.92
CA TYR A 263 -5.33 -2.07 -17.81
C TYR A 263 -4.91 -1.53 -19.19
N GLY A 264 -4.76 -2.38 -20.19
CA GLY A 264 -4.27 -2.04 -21.52
C GLY A 264 -2.76 -1.90 -21.62
N ALA A 265 -2.02 -2.57 -20.74
CA ALA A 265 -0.56 -2.58 -20.74
C ALA A 265 -0.01 -3.58 -21.79
N ASP A 266 1.23 -3.33 -22.26
CA ASP A 266 1.96 -4.28 -23.09
C ASP A 266 2.45 -5.46 -22.23
N GLU A 267 2.26 -6.69 -22.73
CA GLU A 267 2.59 -7.92 -21.98
C GLU A 267 4.10 -8.09 -21.79
N GLU A 268 4.91 -7.75 -22.81
CA GLU A 268 6.36 -7.89 -22.73
C GLU A 268 6.95 -6.89 -21.74
N GLU A 269 6.52 -5.65 -21.80
CA GLU A 269 6.92 -4.63 -20.84
C GLU A 269 6.47 -4.98 -19.41
N MET A 270 5.24 -5.49 -19.26
CA MET A 270 4.68 -5.87 -17.96
C MET A 270 5.48 -6.98 -17.27
N ARG A 271 6.13 -7.86 -18.01
CA ARG A 271 7.02 -8.88 -17.45
C ARG A 271 8.16 -8.27 -16.66
N TRP A 272 8.74 -7.18 -17.15
CA TRP A 272 9.78 -6.46 -16.44
C TRP A 272 9.26 -5.82 -15.15
N TYR A 273 8.11 -5.14 -15.19
CA TYR A 273 7.51 -4.53 -13.99
C TYR A 273 7.07 -5.57 -12.95
N LEU A 274 6.61 -6.72 -13.40
CA LEU A 274 6.27 -7.83 -12.51
C LEU A 274 7.54 -8.41 -11.86
N ALA A 275 8.62 -8.62 -12.63
CA ALA A 275 9.91 -9.07 -12.10
C ALA A 275 10.48 -8.08 -11.07
N LEU A 276 10.39 -6.76 -11.34
CA LEU A 276 10.78 -5.73 -10.36
C LEU A 276 9.90 -5.78 -9.11
N SER A 277 8.61 -6.03 -9.26
CA SER A 277 7.68 -6.14 -8.12
C SER A 277 7.96 -7.39 -7.29
N LEU A 278 8.30 -8.52 -7.92
CA LEU A 278 8.75 -9.73 -7.24
C LEU A 278 10.05 -9.47 -6.45
N TYR A 279 11.02 -8.78 -7.07
CA TYR A 279 12.25 -8.35 -6.42
C TYR A 279 11.99 -7.46 -5.19
N LYS A 280 11.09 -6.47 -5.32
CA LYS A 280 10.64 -5.59 -4.25
C LYS A 280 10.06 -6.39 -3.07
N TYR A 281 9.08 -7.27 -3.34
CA TYR A 281 8.44 -8.03 -2.25
C TYR A 281 9.39 -9.06 -1.64
N ALA A 282 10.28 -9.67 -2.42
CA ALA A 282 11.34 -10.51 -1.88
C ALA A 282 12.26 -9.73 -0.93
N ALA A 283 12.61 -8.49 -1.27
CA ALA A 283 13.40 -7.59 -0.41
C ALA A 283 12.67 -7.25 0.90
N ILE A 284 11.38 -6.87 0.81
CA ILE A 284 10.55 -6.53 1.97
C ILE A 284 10.40 -7.73 2.90
N LEU A 285 10.00 -8.88 2.36
CA LEU A 285 9.79 -10.10 3.14
C LEU A 285 11.10 -10.62 3.73
N GLY A 286 12.20 -10.60 2.96
CA GLY A 286 13.53 -11.02 3.40
C GLY A 286 14.06 -10.15 4.55
N TYR A 287 13.88 -8.85 4.45
CA TYR A 287 14.26 -7.92 5.52
C TYR A 287 13.42 -8.13 6.79
N ASN A 288 12.11 -8.28 6.66
CA ASN A 288 11.22 -8.51 7.78
C ASN A 288 11.51 -9.86 8.46
N LEU A 289 11.74 -10.93 7.68
CA LEU A 289 12.14 -12.24 8.21
C LEU A 289 13.47 -12.15 8.98
N MET A 290 14.43 -11.39 8.47
CA MET A 290 15.69 -11.13 9.19
C MET A 290 15.44 -10.41 10.52
N LEU A 291 14.55 -9.40 10.57
CA LEU A 291 14.16 -8.72 11.80
C LEU A 291 13.47 -9.66 12.79
N HIS A 292 12.57 -10.52 12.28
CA HIS A 292 11.90 -11.55 13.08
C HIS A 292 12.92 -12.51 13.71
N ARG A 293 13.82 -13.10 12.91
CA ARG A 293 14.88 -14.01 13.37
C ARG A 293 15.79 -13.37 14.41
N LYS A 294 16.00 -12.05 14.35
CA LYS A 294 16.77 -11.29 15.35
C LYS A 294 15.95 -10.86 16.58
N GLY A 295 14.69 -11.24 16.67
CA GLY A 295 13.78 -10.85 17.76
C GLY A 295 13.47 -9.34 17.81
N ARG A 296 13.82 -8.58 16.75
CA ARG A 296 13.57 -7.12 16.69
C ARG A 296 12.15 -6.78 16.27
N ARG A 297 11.51 -7.67 15.51
CA ARG A 297 10.13 -7.54 15.05
C ARG A 297 9.51 -8.94 14.98
N PRO A 298 9.12 -9.53 16.13
CA PRO A 298 8.45 -10.81 16.16
C PRO A 298 7.09 -10.72 15.45
N ASP A 299 6.84 -11.65 14.51
CA ASP A 299 5.57 -11.73 13.80
C ASP A 299 5.32 -13.19 13.43
N PRO A 300 4.16 -13.77 13.83
CA PRO A 300 3.82 -15.17 13.55
C PRO A 300 3.86 -15.56 12.08
N MET A 301 3.67 -14.61 11.16
CA MET A 301 3.76 -14.86 9.72
C MET A 301 5.15 -15.36 9.30
N TYR A 302 6.21 -15.01 10.06
CA TYR A 302 7.60 -15.37 9.75
C TYR A 302 8.11 -16.60 10.52
N GLU A 303 7.26 -17.29 11.27
CA GLU A 303 7.63 -18.51 11.99
C GLU A 303 7.77 -19.74 11.07
N SER A 304 7.12 -19.70 9.91
CA SER A 304 7.10 -20.81 8.95
C SER A 304 8.33 -20.80 8.02
N GLU A 305 8.92 -21.97 7.81
CA GLU A 305 9.95 -22.21 6.80
C GLU A 305 9.44 -21.90 5.37
N ALA A 306 8.13 -21.99 5.12
CA ALA A 306 7.52 -21.65 3.85
C ALA A 306 7.79 -20.20 3.42
N MET A 307 8.03 -19.28 4.36
CA MET A 307 8.37 -17.90 4.04
C MET A 307 9.72 -17.78 3.34
N ALA A 308 10.72 -18.54 3.76
CA ALA A 308 12.02 -18.57 3.10
C ALA A 308 11.91 -19.11 1.66
N LEU A 309 11.11 -20.18 1.46
CA LEU A 309 10.82 -20.72 0.13
C LEU A 309 10.07 -19.72 -0.76
N THR A 310 9.11 -18.97 -0.17
CA THR A 310 8.39 -17.91 -0.89
C THR A 310 9.33 -16.82 -1.39
N ILE A 311 10.27 -16.36 -0.55
CA ILE A 311 11.25 -15.33 -0.93
C ILE A 311 12.15 -15.83 -2.08
N GLY A 312 12.70 -17.04 -1.95
CA GLY A 312 13.51 -17.66 -3.02
C GLY A 312 12.74 -17.84 -4.32
N GLY A 313 11.51 -18.35 -4.23
CA GLY A 313 10.63 -18.55 -5.38
C GLY A 313 10.29 -17.24 -6.11
N MET A 314 10.07 -16.13 -5.40
CA MET A 314 9.87 -14.82 -6.02
C MET A 314 11.08 -14.37 -6.84
N ILE A 315 12.29 -14.61 -6.34
CA ILE A 315 13.52 -14.27 -7.05
C ILE A 315 13.68 -15.15 -8.30
N ASP A 316 13.45 -16.45 -8.17
CA ASP A 316 13.55 -17.39 -9.28
C ASP A 316 12.52 -17.11 -10.38
N ASP A 317 11.26 -16.84 -10.02
CA ASP A 317 10.22 -16.46 -10.99
C ASP A 317 10.56 -15.14 -11.69
N GLY A 318 11.10 -14.16 -10.96
CA GLY A 318 11.54 -12.90 -11.56
C GLY A 318 12.64 -13.11 -12.62
N ILE A 319 13.58 -14.02 -12.37
CA ILE A 319 14.62 -14.41 -13.33
C ILE A 319 13.98 -15.12 -14.53
N GLU A 320 13.09 -16.08 -14.28
CA GLU A 320 12.39 -16.81 -15.34
C GLU A 320 11.60 -15.88 -16.26
N MET A 321 10.89 -14.91 -15.70
CA MET A 321 10.14 -13.90 -16.48
C MET A 321 11.02 -13.08 -17.42
N LEU A 322 12.26 -12.79 -17.04
CA LEU A 322 13.17 -11.98 -17.84
C LEU A 322 14.02 -12.81 -18.82
N THR A 323 14.13 -14.13 -18.62
CA THR A 323 14.98 -15.00 -19.45
C THR A 323 14.19 -15.85 -20.45
N ASN A 324 12.92 -16.12 -20.16
CA ASN A 324 12.09 -16.97 -21.02
C ASN A 324 11.11 -16.15 -21.86
N ALA A 325 10.99 -16.48 -23.15
CA ALA A 325 10.09 -15.80 -24.09
C ALA A 325 8.61 -16.27 -24.00
N GLY A 326 8.18 -16.94 -22.91
CA GLY A 326 6.80 -17.40 -22.72
C GLY A 326 5.87 -16.28 -22.18
N GLY A 327 4.54 -16.40 -22.37
CA GLY A 327 3.54 -15.54 -21.71
C GLY A 327 3.51 -15.76 -20.19
N PHE A 328 2.62 -14.98 -19.48
CA PHE A 328 2.41 -15.11 -18.02
C PHE A 328 1.93 -16.50 -17.60
#